data_8f621e11378e335fdca1bc25adb2c321
#
_entry.id   8f621e11378e335fdca1bc25adb2c321
#
_cell.length_a   1.000
_cell.length_b   1.000
_cell.length_c   1.000
_cell.angle_alpha   90.00
_cell.angle_beta   90.00
_cell.angle_gamma   90.00
#
_symmetry.space_group_name_H-M   'P 1'
#
loop_
_entity.id
_entity.type
_entity.pdbx_description
1 polymer ?
#
loop_
_entity_poly.entity_id
_entity_poly.type
_entity_poly.pdbx_seq_one_letter_code
_entity_poly.pdbx_strand_id
1 'polypeptide(L)'
;MQYKIQDTVLLFLLVSTVLSVTLVSILIQDTYAQDQLSNITESNMTISNDKVKTLTFENLSNFFGTPMFVETSHNSISSVTISTSPLKTQDSYNATGVLRDVGNVTEMATFVTTHLANGKSNSVGKGNFTTSDGDFANYTGQDVGSTESNGVEIYKGIQIFNSNPEGKLGLLDNVIGMYVYKYWPNGTTTGTIWEWK
;
A
#
# COMPACT_ATOMS: atom_id res chain seq x y z
N MET A 1 36.20 -46.10 -19.37
CA MET A 1 35.58 -45.61 -18.13
C MET A 1 36.24 -44.32 -17.56
N GLN A 2 37.38 -43.88 -18.10
CA GLN A 2 38.15 -42.70 -17.65
C GLN A 2 37.59 -41.33 -18.13
N TYR A 3 36.91 -41.29 -19.26
CA TYR A 3 36.41 -40.01 -19.82
C TYR A 3 35.25 -39.39 -19.03
N LYS A 4 34.43 -40.16 -18.34
CA LYS A 4 33.28 -39.64 -17.58
C LYS A 4 33.64 -38.86 -16.30
N ILE A 5 34.80 -39.10 -15.73
CA ILE A 5 35.24 -38.46 -14.48
C ILE A 5 35.81 -37.07 -14.76
N GLN A 6 36.49 -36.87 -15.88
CA GLN A 6 37.06 -35.55 -16.28
C GLN A 6 35.97 -34.55 -16.57
N ASP A 7 34.90 -34.94 -17.27
CA ASP A 7 33.78 -34.05 -17.60
C ASP A 7 33.00 -33.61 -16.35
N THR A 8 32.84 -34.48 -15.37
CA THR A 8 32.18 -34.19 -14.10
C THR A 8 33.01 -33.24 -13.25
N VAL A 9 34.33 -33.40 -13.19
CA VAL A 9 35.21 -32.49 -12.44
C VAL A 9 35.27 -31.09 -13.10
N LEU A 10 35.28 -31.01 -14.44
CA LEU A 10 35.27 -29.76 -15.19
C LEU A 10 33.97 -29.03 -14.97
N LEU A 11 32.82 -29.72 -14.94
CA LEU A 11 31.51 -29.14 -14.67
C LEU A 11 31.41 -28.59 -13.24
N PHE A 12 31.93 -29.29 -12.23
CA PHE A 12 31.96 -28.80 -10.85
C PHE A 12 32.84 -27.57 -10.66
N LEU A 13 33.98 -27.48 -11.35
CA LEU A 13 34.87 -26.33 -11.36
C LEU A 13 34.22 -25.11 -12.02
N LEU A 14 33.52 -25.30 -13.14
CA LEU A 14 32.79 -24.21 -13.82
C LEU A 14 31.63 -23.69 -12.99
N VAL A 15 30.84 -24.55 -12.34
CA VAL A 15 29.71 -24.16 -11.49
C VAL A 15 30.21 -23.41 -10.24
N SER A 16 31.33 -23.84 -9.64
CA SER A 16 31.90 -23.18 -8.45
C SER A 16 32.47 -21.80 -8.77
N THR A 17 33.06 -21.60 -9.93
CA THR A 17 33.57 -20.29 -10.37
C THR A 17 32.44 -19.30 -10.72
N VAL A 18 31.38 -19.76 -11.38
CA VAL A 18 30.20 -18.91 -11.65
C VAL A 18 29.49 -18.51 -10.35
N LEU A 19 29.36 -19.42 -9.40
CA LEU A 19 28.73 -19.11 -8.10
C LEU A 19 29.56 -18.11 -7.28
N SER A 20 30.89 -18.19 -7.30
CA SER A 20 31.76 -17.25 -6.59
C SER A 20 31.73 -15.84 -7.21
N VAL A 21 31.69 -15.72 -8.54
CA VAL A 21 31.60 -14.43 -9.22
C VAL A 21 30.25 -13.75 -8.97
N THR A 22 29.15 -14.49 -8.96
CA THR A 22 27.82 -13.93 -8.64
C THR A 22 27.70 -13.48 -7.19
N LEU A 23 28.23 -14.22 -6.23
CA LEU A 23 28.26 -13.81 -4.82
C LEU A 23 29.08 -12.53 -4.58
N VAL A 24 30.26 -12.43 -5.21
CA VAL A 24 31.08 -11.22 -5.14
C VAL A 24 30.38 -10.02 -5.78
N SER A 25 29.66 -10.20 -6.90
CA SER A 25 28.91 -9.13 -7.56
C SER A 25 27.77 -8.60 -6.67
N ILE A 26 27.05 -9.48 -5.97
CA ILE A 26 25.98 -9.12 -5.04
C ILE A 26 26.54 -8.35 -3.84
N LEU A 27 27.64 -8.83 -3.25
CA LEU A 27 28.30 -8.15 -2.11
C LEU A 27 28.83 -6.76 -2.49
N ILE A 28 29.35 -6.59 -3.72
CA ILE A 28 29.80 -5.28 -4.21
C ILE A 28 28.62 -4.33 -4.40
N GLN A 29 27.48 -4.80 -4.95
CA GLN A 29 26.29 -3.97 -5.11
C GLN A 29 25.71 -3.52 -3.76
N ASP A 30 25.68 -4.39 -2.74
CA ASP A 30 25.22 -4.03 -1.40
C ASP A 30 26.15 -3.01 -0.73
N THR A 31 27.46 -3.12 -0.93
CA THR A 31 28.44 -2.17 -0.41
C THR A 31 28.32 -0.79 -1.08
N TYR A 32 28.13 -0.75 -2.40
CA TYR A 32 27.88 0.51 -3.13
C TYR A 32 26.55 1.16 -2.74
N ALA A 33 25.50 0.37 -2.49
CA ALA A 33 24.22 0.90 -2.02
C ALA A 33 24.31 1.49 -0.61
N GLN A 34 25.06 0.88 0.28
CA GLN A 34 25.30 1.40 1.64
C GLN A 34 26.17 2.66 1.64
N ASP A 35 27.21 2.74 0.80
CA ASP A 35 28.06 3.92 0.65
C ASP A 35 27.28 5.12 0.07
N GLN A 36 26.39 4.88 -0.90
CA GLN A 36 25.51 5.94 -1.41
C GLN A 36 24.52 6.42 -0.34
N LEU A 37 23.99 5.51 0.49
CA LEU A 37 23.08 5.86 1.57
C LEU A 37 23.78 6.65 2.68
N SER A 38 25.02 6.31 3.05
CA SER A 38 25.82 7.04 4.04
C SER A 38 26.19 8.45 3.56
N ASN A 39 26.53 8.61 2.28
CA ASN A 39 26.83 9.91 1.68
C ASN A 39 25.61 10.84 1.56
N ILE A 40 24.40 10.29 1.47
CA ILE A 40 23.16 11.07 1.49
C ILE A 40 22.84 11.54 2.93
N THR A 41 23.23 10.78 3.94
CA THR A 41 22.96 11.10 5.35
C THR A 41 23.91 12.19 5.90
N GLU A 42 25.09 12.38 5.32
CA GLU A 42 26.07 13.38 5.77
C GLU A 42 26.00 14.73 5.06
N SER A 43 25.30 14.84 3.92
CA SER A 43 25.13 16.14 3.25
C SER A 43 23.96 16.93 3.85
N ASN A 44 24.21 17.61 4.99
CA ASN A 44 23.54 18.83 5.45
C ASN A 44 22.02 18.92 5.29
N MET A 45 21.26 17.91 5.73
CA MET A 45 19.87 18.13 6.09
C MET A 45 19.79 18.30 7.62
N THR A 46 20.24 19.45 8.12
CA THR A 46 19.86 19.92 9.44
C THR A 46 18.36 20.26 9.35
N ILE A 47 17.50 19.24 9.40
CA ILE A 47 16.08 19.46 9.67
C ILE A 47 16.02 19.92 11.11
N SER A 48 15.84 21.21 11.32
CA SER A 48 15.51 21.76 12.62
C SER A 48 14.28 20.99 13.13
N ASN A 49 14.44 20.27 14.24
CA ASN A 49 13.38 19.46 14.86
C ASN A 49 12.12 20.27 15.21
N ASP A 50 12.16 21.59 15.11
CA ASP A 50 11.05 22.50 15.40
C ASP A 50 10.00 22.61 14.28
N LYS A 51 10.17 21.92 13.15
CA LYS A 51 9.26 22.04 12.00
C LYS A 51 8.72 20.71 11.44
N VAL A 52 8.89 19.59 12.10
CA VAL A 52 8.11 18.41 11.77
C VAL A 52 6.68 18.63 12.27
N LYS A 53 5.91 19.44 11.52
CA LYS A 53 4.47 19.55 11.77
C LYS A 53 3.88 18.15 11.61
N THR A 54 3.27 17.64 12.67
CA THR A 54 2.43 16.45 12.59
C THR A 54 1.42 16.69 11.47
N LEU A 55 1.47 15.87 10.42
CA LEU A 55 0.50 15.95 9.33
C LEU A 55 -0.86 15.54 9.89
N THR A 56 -1.68 16.53 10.25
CA THR A 56 -3.08 16.32 10.60
C THR A 56 -3.91 16.14 9.33
N PHE A 57 -5.12 15.64 9.45
CA PHE A 57 -6.05 15.48 8.33
C PHE A 57 -6.25 16.79 7.55
N GLU A 58 -6.37 17.93 8.24
CA GLU A 58 -6.46 19.26 7.63
C GLU A 58 -5.20 19.63 6.83
N ASN A 59 -4.01 19.22 7.31
CA ASN A 59 -2.76 19.45 6.62
C ASN A 59 -2.61 18.61 5.35
N LEU A 60 -3.24 17.41 5.29
CA LEU A 60 -3.24 16.59 4.07
C LEU A 60 -4.01 17.27 2.93
N SER A 61 -5.17 17.83 3.21
CA SER A 61 -5.94 18.61 2.21
C SER A 61 -5.19 19.85 1.76
N ASN A 62 -4.43 20.50 2.64
CA ASN A 62 -3.57 21.64 2.26
C ASN A 62 -2.39 21.20 1.37
N PHE A 63 -1.91 19.98 1.53
CA PHE A 63 -0.80 19.45 0.74
C PHE A 63 -1.26 18.83 -0.58
N PHE A 64 -2.30 17.99 -0.55
CA PHE A 64 -2.80 17.25 -1.71
C PHE A 64 -3.95 17.95 -2.45
N GLY A 65 -4.46 19.04 -1.89
CA GLY A 65 -5.62 19.77 -2.44
C GLY A 65 -6.95 19.11 -2.08
N THR A 66 -7.95 19.37 -2.90
CA THR A 66 -9.29 18.82 -2.71
C THR A 66 -9.29 17.30 -2.86
N PRO A 67 -9.87 16.56 -1.91
CA PRO A 67 -10.02 15.12 -2.05
C PRO A 67 -10.71 14.71 -3.35
N MET A 68 -10.28 13.62 -3.95
CA MET A 68 -11.00 13.05 -5.08
C MET A 68 -12.20 12.20 -4.64
N PHE A 69 -12.15 11.57 -3.47
CA PHE A 69 -13.26 10.82 -2.89
C PHE A 69 -13.39 11.10 -1.39
N VAL A 70 -14.64 11.19 -0.93
CA VAL A 70 -14.99 11.31 0.49
C VAL A 70 -16.10 10.30 0.79
N GLU A 71 -15.84 9.39 1.72
CA GLU A 71 -16.81 8.41 2.22
C GLU A 71 -17.93 9.11 2.98
N THR A 72 -19.17 8.70 2.76
CA THR A 72 -20.37 9.17 3.45
C THR A 72 -21.03 8.10 4.29
N SER A 73 -20.85 6.82 3.94
CA SER A 73 -21.30 5.69 4.76
C SER A 73 -20.42 4.47 4.53
N HIS A 74 -20.36 3.61 5.53
CA HIS A 74 -19.62 2.36 5.52
C HIS A 74 -20.44 1.25 6.15
N ASN A 75 -20.38 0.06 5.57
CA ASN A 75 -21.01 -1.14 6.10
C ASN A 75 -20.06 -2.34 5.97
N SER A 76 -19.63 -2.87 7.10
CA SER A 76 -18.85 -4.11 7.17
C SER A 76 -19.74 -5.30 6.79
N ILE A 77 -19.30 -6.08 5.80
CA ILE A 77 -20.02 -7.27 5.33
C ILE A 77 -19.54 -8.51 6.07
N SER A 78 -18.23 -8.68 6.20
CA SER A 78 -17.62 -9.82 6.89
C SER A 78 -16.20 -9.51 7.36
N SER A 79 -15.82 -10.15 8.47
CA SER A 79 -14.45 -10.22 8.96
C SER A 79 -14.17 -11.67 9.36
N VAL A 80 -13.20 -12.30 8.70
CA VAL A 80 -12.88 -13.72 8.89
C VAL A 80 -11.40 -13.86 9.21
N THR A 81 -11.09 -14.55 10.31
CA THR A 81 -9.71 -14.93 10.62
C THR A 81 -9.25 -16.03 9.66
N ILE A 82 -8.22 -15.76 8.85
CA ILE A 82 -7.65 -16.68 7.86
C ILE A 82 -6.32 -17.28 8.31
N SER A 83 -5.68 -16.73 9.33
CA SER A 83 -4.47 -17.27 9.96
C SER A 83 -4.37 -16.77 11.41
N THR A 84 -3.80 -17.59 12.28
CA THR A 84 -3.56 -17.24 13.69
C THR A 84 -2.09 -16.98 14.01
N SER A 85 -1.17 -17.32 13.09
CA SER A 85 0.27 -17.10 13.30
C SER A 85 0.99 -16.82 11.96
N PRO A 86 1.26 -15.54 11.62
CA PRO A 86 0.73 -14.34 12.26
C PRO A 86 -0.79 -14.25 12.14
N LEU A 87 -1.44 -13.51 13.04
CA LEU A 87 -2.87 -13.24 12.95
C LEU A 87 -3.17 -12.49 11.66
N LYS A 88 -4.08 -13.05 10.84
CA LYS A 88 -4.58 -12.41 9.62
C LYS A 88 -6.08 -12.48 9.56
N THR A 89 -6.69 -11.37 9.19
CA THR A 89 -8.13 -11.29 8.87
C THR A 89 -8.33 -10.99 7.40
N GLN A 90 -9.46 -11.46 6.87
CA GLN A 90 -9.98 -11.01 5.59
C GLN A 90 -11.27 -10.25 5.87
N ASP A 91 -11.26 -8.98 5.52
CA ASP A 91 -12.33 -8.03 5.80
C ASP A 91 -12.96 -7.58 4.50
N SER A 92 -14.29 -7.69 4.39
CA SER A 92 -15.05 -7.24 3.23
C SER A 92 -16.08 -6.22 3.66
N TYR A 93 -16.23 -5.17 2.87
CA TYR A 93 -17.16 -4.08 3.15
C TYR A 93 -17.75 -3.49 1.87
N ASN A 94 -18.83 -2.74 2.04
CA ASN A 94 -19.28 -1.75 1.08
C ASN A 94 -19.32 -0.37 1.73
N ALA A 95 -19.10 0.64 0.92
CA ALA A 95 -19.18 2.03 1.33
C ALA A 95 -19.90 2.84 0.25
N THR A 96 -20.42 4.00 0.61
CA THR A 96 -20.86 5.01 -0.36
C THR A 96 -20.09 6.29 -0.11
N GLY A 97 -19.90 7.07 -1.15
CA GLY A 97 -19.21 8.33 -1.03
C GLY A 97 -19.41 9.20 -2.26
N VAL A 98 -18.80 10.38 -2.21
CA VAL A 98 -18.81 11.34 -3.30
C VAL A 98 -17.46 11.33 -3.99
N LEU A 99 -17.45 10.97 -5.26
CA LEU A 99 -16.28 11.07 -6.14
C LEU A 99 -16.38 12.43 -6.87
N ARG A 100 -15.30 13.21 -6.77
CA ARG A 100 -15.20 14.53 -7.41
C ARG A 100 -15.47 14.40 -8.92
N ASP A 101 -16.22 15.34 -9.47
CA ASP A 101 -16.62 15.44 -10.89
C ASP A 101 -17.53 14.31 -11.41
N VAL A 102 -17.89 13.33 -10.55
CA VAL A 102 -18.79 12.21 -10.89
C VAL A 102 -20.07 12.22 -10.04
N GLY A 103 -19.94 12.49 -8.73
CA GLY A 103 -21.02 12.41 -7.76
C GLY A 103 -20.99 11.14 -6.94
N ASN A 104 -22.16 10.60 -6.58
CA ASN A 104 -22.27 9.45 -5.70
C ASN A 104 -21.77 8.16 -6.38
N VAL A 105 -20.93 7.43 -5.66
CA VAL A 105 -20.45 6.10 -6.06
C VAL A 105 -20.58 5.13 -4.88
N THR A 106 -20.69 3.84 -5.20
CA THR A 106 -20.60 2.75 -4.23
C THR A 106 -19.24 2.10 -4.35
N GLU A 107 -18.61 1.83 -3.23
CA GLU A 107 -17.38 1.07 -3.13
C GLU A 107 -17.68 -0.34 -2.59
N MET A 108 -17.07 -1.37 -3.18
CA MET A 108 -16.99 -2.72 -2.62
C MET A 108 -15.54 -3.14 -2.55
N ALA A 109 -15.10 -3.63 -1.40
CA ALA A 109 -13.71 -4.01 -1.22
C ALA A 109 -13.52 -5.23 -0.32
N THR A 110 -12.38 -5.87 -0.50
CA THR A 110 -11.89 -6.94 0.35
C THR A 110 -10.39 -6.73 0.58
N PHE A 111 -9.99 -6.67 1.86
CA PHE A 111 -8.61 -6.55 2.29
C PHE A 111 -8.21 -7.74 3.16
N VAL A 112 -6.96 -8.17 3.03
CA VAL A 112 -6.31 -9.08 3.96
C VAL A 112 -5.36 -8.28 4.83
N THR A 113 -5.66 -8.25 6.12
CA THR A 113 -4.90 -7.52 7.14
C THR A 113 -4.03 -8.49 7.93
N THR A 114 -2.73 -8.24 7.97
CA THR A 114 -1.80 -8.92 8.86
C THR A 114 -1.62 -8.05 10.11
N HIS A 115 -2.05 -8.57 11.26
CA HIS A 115 -1.91 -7.88 12.55
C HIS A 115 -0.51 -8.11 13.11
N LEU A 116 0.14 -7.01 13.47
CA LEU A 116 1.50 -6.97 14.00
C LEU A 116 1.48 -6.63 15.50
N ALA A 117 2.65 -6.71 16.14
CA ALA A 117 2.78 -6.27 17.53
C ALA A 117 2.50 -4.76 17.69
N ASN A 118 2.12 -4.35 18.92
CA ASN A 118 1.90 -2.96 19.31
C ASN A 118 0.78 -2.24 18.54
N GLY A 119 -0.30 -2.96 18.18
CA GLY A 119 -1.45 -2.37 17.50
C GLY A 119 -1.16 -1.87 16.08
N LYS A 120 -0.15 -2.42 15.42
CA LYS A 120 0.17 -2.13 14.02
C LYS A 120 -0.39 -3.21 13.11
N SER A 121 -0.61 -2.86 11.84
CA SER A 121 -1.03 -3.81 10.81
C SER A 121 -0.52 -3.41 9.42
N ASN A 122 -0.53 -4.38 8.51
CA ASN A 122 -0.35 -4.15 7.08
C ASN A 122 -1.50 -4.84 6.36
N SER A 123 -2.11 -4.14 5.39
CA SER A 123 -3.19 -4.69 4.60
C SER A 123 -2.90 -4.62 3.12
N VAL A 124 -3.39 -5.61 2.40
CA VAL A 124 -3.39 -5.65 0.93
C VAL A 124 -4.77 -6.07 0.46
N GLY A 125 -5.32 -5.38 -0.51
CA GLY A 125 -6.67 -5.66 -0.95
C GLY A 125 -6.97 -5.19 -2.36
N LYS A 126 -8.23 -5.35 -2.71
CA LYS A 126 -8.80 -4.91 -3.97
C LYS A 126 -10.25 -4.49 -3.78
N GLY A 127 -10.71 -3.63 -4.64
CA GLY A 127 -12.09 -3.18 -4.66
C GLY A 127 -12.46 -2.57 -6.00
N ASN A 128 -13.67 -2.05 -6.02
CA ASN A 128 -14.17 -1.27 -7.14
C ASN A 128 -15.04 -0.12 -6.65
N PHE A 129 -15.08 0.93 -7.46
CA PHE A 129 -16.13 1.95 -7.42
C PHE A 129 -17.13 1.67 -8.53
N THR A 130 -18.40 1.91 -8.23
CA THR A 130 -19.49 1.73 -9.20
C THR A 130 -20.43 2.93 -9.13
N THR A 131 -20.79 3.47 -10.27
CA THR A 131 -21.83 4.50 -10.41
C THR A 131 -23.22 3.88 -10.41
N SER A 132 -24.27 4.67 -10.21
CA SER A 132 -25.67 4.21 -10.24
C SER A 132 -26.11 3.63 -11.58
N ASP A 133 -25.45 3.99 -12.67
CA ASP A 133 -25.70 3.48 -14.03
C ASP A 133 -24.78 2.33 -14.44
N GLY A 134 -23.97 1.82 -13.50
CA GLY A 134 -23.21 0.58 -13.65
C GLY A 134 -21.81 0.73 -14.25
N ASP A 135 -21.33 1.97 -14.47
CA ASP A 135 -19.92 2.16 -14.81
C ASP A 135 -19.02 1.87 -13.60
N PHE A 136 -17.85 1.30 -13.81
CA PHE A 136 -16.99 0.85 -12.70
C PHE A 136 -15.52 1.12 -12.93
N ALA A 137 -14.80 1.33 -11.83
CA ALA A 137 -13.34 1.38 -11.76
C ALA A 137 -12.85 0.38 -10.71
N ASN A 138 -11.93 -0.50 -11.09
CA ASN A 138 -11.28 -1.40 -10.16
C ASN A 138 -10.06 -0.73 -9.54
N TYR A 139 -9.67 -1.22 -8.35
CA TYR A 139 -8.39 -0.84 -7.76
C TYR A 139 -7.74 -1.99 -7.00
N THR A 140 -6.42 -1.89 -6.83
CA THR A 140 -5.66 -2.62 -5.83
C THR A 140 -5.20 -1.64 -4.76
N GLY A 141 -5.25 -2.04 -3.49
CA GLY A 141 -4.89 -1.20 -2.35
C GLY A 141 -3.86 -1.83 -1.45
N GLN A 142 -3.07 -1.00 -0.81
CA GLN A 142 -2.11 -1.40 0.21
C GLN A 142 -2.00 -0.31 1.28
N ASP A 143 -1.97 -0.72 2.55
CA ASP A 143 -1.88 0.22 3.67
C ASP A 143 -1.05 -0.29 4.84
N VAL A 144 -0.79 0.65 5.75
CA VAL A 144 -0.31 0.41 7.10
C VAL A 144 -1.34 0.93 8.09
N GLY A 145 -1.66 0.11 9.08
CA GLY A 145 -2.60 0.43 10.13
C GLY A 145 -1.92 0.66 11.48
N SER A 146 -2.59 1.43 12.32
CA SER A 146 -2.21 1.61 13.72
C SER A 146 -3.46 1.86 14.58
N THR A 147 -3.46 1.31 15.80
CA THR A 147 -4.51 1.59 16.79
C THR A 147 -3.97 2.59 17.81
N GLU A 148 -4.67 3.70 17.99
CA GLU A 148 -4.35 4.72 18.99
C GLU A 148 -4.78 4.25 20.39
N SER A 149 -4.29 4.92 21.43
CA SER A 149 -4.62 4.57 22.84
C SER A 149 -6.11 4.70 23.19
N ASN A 150 -6.86 5.51 22.44
CA ASN A 150 -8.33 5.67 22.56
C ASN A 150 -9.12 4.62 21.77
N GLY A 151 -8.44 3.65 21.13
CA GLY A 151 -9.02 2.58 20.33
C GLY A 151 -9.38 2.96 18.89
N VAL A 152 -9.04 4.17 18.44
CA VAL A 152 -9.22 4.57 17.03
C VAL A 152 -8.20 3.86 16.17
N GLU A 153 -8.67 3.19 15.14
CA GLU A 153 -7.81 2.58 14.12
C GLU A 153 -7.64 3.54 12.94
N ILE A 154 -6.39 3.72 12.52
CA ILE A 154 -6.04 4.60 11.41
C ILE A 154 -5.25 3.79 10.38
N TYR A 155 -5.75 3.76 9.16
CA TYR A 155 -5.13 3.14 8.00
C TYR A 155 -4.70 4.21 7.01
N LYS A 156 -3.46 4.12 6.54
CA LYS A 156 -2.88 5.05 5.55
C LYS A 156 -2.27 4.25 4.42
N GLY A 157 -2.68 4.53 3.20
CA GLY A 157 -2.27 3.71 2.08
C GLY A 157 -2.43 4.36 0.73
N ILE A 158 -2.25 3.52 -0.26
CA ILE A 158 -2.44 3.87 -1.67
C ILE A 158 -3.44 2.92 -2.32
N GLN A 159 -4.14 3.42 -3.32
CA GLN A 159 -4.97 2.67 -4.26
C GLN A 159 -4.49 2.97 -5.68
N ILE A 160 -4.34 1.93 -6.48
CA ILE A 160 -3.99 2.06 -7.90
C ILE A 160 -5.22 1.67 -8.68
N PHE A 161 -5.79 2.64 -9.38
CA PHE A 161 -7.04 2.49 -10.11
C PHE A 161 -6.80 2.09 -11.55
N ASN A 162 -7.78 1.37 -12.09
CA ASN A 162 -7.90 1.03 -13.50
C ASN A 162 -9.38 1.04 -13.89
N SER A 163 -9.72 1.75 -14.95
CA SER A 163 -11.10 1.89 -15.44
C SER A 163 -11.15 1.92 -16.97
N ASN A 164 -12.36 1.91 -17.52
CA ASN A 164 -12.56 2.22 -18.93
C ASN A 164 -12.39 3.75 -19.14
N PRO A 165 -11.40 4.22 -19.92
CA PRO A 165 -11.18 5.66 -20.12
C PRO A 165 -12.34 6.40 -20.78
N GLU A 166 -13.22 5.69 -21.52
CA GLU A 166 -14.42 6.24 -22.17
C GLU A 166 -15.63 6.29 -21.24
N GLY A 167 -15.55 5.68 -20.03
CA GLY A 167 -16.62 5.66 -19.05
C GLY A 167 -16.66 6.91 -18.18
N LYS A 168 -17.70 7.04 -17.35
CA LYS A 168 -17.83 8.12 -16.35
C LYS A 168 -16.70 8.09 -15.32
N LEU A 169 -16.20 6.87 -15.00
CA LEU A 169 -15.07 6.67 -14.11
C LEU A 169 -13.72 6.68 -14.83
N GLY A 170 -13.69 7.05 -16.12
CA GLY A 170 -12.46 7.14 -16.92
C GLY A 170 -11.42 8.10 -16.33
N LEU A 171 -11.85 9.08 -15.53
CA LEU A 171 -10.94 9.96 -14.78
C LEU A 171 -10.08 9.19 -13.75
N LEU A 172 -10.42 7.95 -13.41
CA LEU A 172 -9.66 7.07 -12.50
C LEU A 172 -8.70 6.13 -13.25
N ASP A 173 -8.68 6.15 -14.61
CA ASP A 173 -7.79 5.25 -15.33
C ASP A 173 -6.31 5.61 -15.10
N ASN A 174 -5.53 4.60 -14.62
CA ASN A 174 -4.12 4.75 -14.24
C ASN A 174 -3.84 5.81 -13.15
N VAL A 175 -4.81 6.11 -12.30
CA VAL A 175 -4.66 7.05 -11.18
C VAL A 175 -4.14 6.33 -9.94
N ILE A 176 -3.24 7.01 -9.22
CA ILE A 176 -2.82 6.62 -7.87
C ILE A 176 -3.56 7.51 -6.86
N GLY A 177 -4.34 6.89 -6.00
CA GLY A 177 -4.99 7.55 -4.87
C GLY A 177 -4.22 7.30 -3.57
N MET A 178 -3.95 8.35 -2.81
CA MET A 178 -3.50 8.21 -1.43
C MET A 178 -4.67 8.36 -0.50
N TYR A 179 -4.80 7.50 0.50
CA TYR A 179 -5.95 7.53 1.38
C TYR A 179 -5.60 7.52 2.86
N VAL A 180 -6.52 8.06 3.63
CA VAL A 180 -6.62 7.88 5.09
C VAL A 180 -8.01 7.37 5.41
N TYR A 181 -8.07 6.24 6.10
CA TYR A 181 -9.29 5.66 6.64
C TYR A 181 -9.18 5.59 8.14
N LYS A 182 -10.27 5.95 8.83
CA LYS A 182 -10.38 5.88 10.29
C LYS A 182 -11.61 5.09 10.68
N TYR A 183 -11.44 4.24 11.68
CA TYR A 183 -12.50 3.49 12.31
C TYR A 183 -12.51 3.78 13.81
N TRP A 184 -13.64 4.21 14.33
CA TRP A 184 -13.83 4.49 15.75
C TRP A 184 -14.49 3.32 16.47
N PRO A 185 -14.24 3.11 17.80
CA PRO A 185 -14.85 2.03 18.58
C PRO A 185 -16.38 2.03 18.59
N ASN A 186 -17.00 3.17 18.30
CA ASN A 186 -18.47 3.29 18.19
C ASN A 186 -19.03 2.85 16.83
N GLY A 187 -18.17 2.35 15.93
CA GLY A 187 -18.55 1.91 14.58
C GLY A 187 -18.58 3.03 13.53
N THR A 188 -18.29 4.29 13.90
CA THR A 188 -18.19 5.38 12.93
C THR A 188 -16.92 5.21 12.08
N THR A 189 -16.98 5.58 10.81
CA THR A 189 -15.85 5.56 9.89
C THR A 189 -15.70 6.88 9.16
N THR A 190 -14.53 7.14 8.64
CA THR A 190 -14.28 8.15 7.61
C THR A 190 -13.19 7.67 6.66
N GLY A 191 -13.48 7.73 5.38
CA GLY A 191 -12.53 7.44 4.30
C GLY A 191 -12.35 8.67 3.42
N THR A 192 -11.12 9.01 3.11
CA THR A 192 -10.81 10.11 2.19
C THR A 192 -9.64 9.73 1.33
N ILE A 193 -9.78 9.97 0.02
CA ILE A 193 -8.77 9.65 -0.98
C ILE A 193 -8.40 10.94 -1.72
N TRP A 194 -7.10 11.18 -1.91
CA TRP A 194 -6.54 12.24 -2.72
C TRP A 194 -5.79 11.64 -3.90
N GLU A 195 -5.89 12.28 -5.03
CA GLU A 195 -5.09 11.94 -6.19
C GLU A 195 -3.62 12.33 -5.96
N TRP A 196 -2.70 11.40 -6.21
CA TRP A 196 -1.28 11.71 -6.26
C TRP A 196 -0.95 12.31 -7.63
N LYS A 197 -0.65 13.62 -7.63
CA LYS A 197 -0.23 14.34 -8.84
C LYS A 197 1.27 14.46 -8.94
#